data_1103ebb6f1f5f82780b5a1be4d5ff0e5
#
_entry.id   1103ebb6f1f5f82780b5a1be4d5ff0e5
#
_cell.length_a   1.000
_cell.length_b   1.000
_cell.length_c   1.000
_cell.angle_alpha   90.00
_cell.angle_beta   90.00
_cell.angle_gamma   90.00
#
_symmetry.space_group_name_H-M   'P 1'
#
loop_
_entity.id
_entity.type
_entity.pdbx_description
1 polymer ?
#
loop_
_entity_poly.entity_id
_entity_poly.type
_entity_poly.pdbx_seq_one_letter_code
_entity_poly.pdbx_strand_id
1 'polypeptide(L)'
;MAQTAATAHQHLQVFARHNPPESASGQEELDEALKLVREVVGEAREVIHDLRPTVLDDFGLAAAVRLQVQTLQSEGLEVGLEEALGDERLPPEVETTLFRVAQEALTNVRKHARAAAVHVVLDRSGKAVRLMVRDKGRGFRPDETTRINGRGERVGLSGMRERLSLLGGRFELQSERESGTTVTAEVDLPTKREDPHHAG
;
A
#
# COMPACT_ATOMS: atom_id res chain seq x y z
N MET A 1 14.05 4.40 -13.05
CA MET A 1 13.18 4.11 -14.20
C MET A 1 11.78 4.73 -14.05
N ALA A 2 10.99 4.46 -13.00
CA ALA A 2 9.65 5.05 -12.85
C ALA A 2 9.65 6.58 -12.78
N GLN A 3 10.64 7.19 -12.13
CA GLN A 3 10.78 8.65 -12.04
C GLN A 3 11.10 9.27 -13.40
N THR A 4 11.95 8.62 -14.21
CA THR A 4 12.28 9.05 -15.58
C THR A 4 11.04 8.98 -16.48
N ALA A 5 10.24 7.91 -16.37
CA ALA A 5 9.01 7.74 -17.14
C ALA A 5 7.92 8.76 -16.72
N ALA A 6 7.80 9.06 -15.43
CA ALA A 6 6.90 10.10 -14.93
C ALA A 6 7.30 11.49 -15.43
N THR A 7 8.60 11.80 -15.43
CA THR A 7 9.14 13.06 -15.96
C THR A 7 8.88 13.16 -17.46
N ALA A 8 9.10 12.08 -18.22
CA ALA A 8 8.81 12.03 -19.65
C ALA A 8 7.32 12.28 -19.96
N HIS A 9 6.42 11.69 -19.16
CA HIS A 9 4.99 11.94 -19.27
C HIS A 9 4.65 13.42 -19.06
N GLN A 10 5.22 14.03 -18.03
CA GLN A 10 5.01 15.45 -17.71
C GLN A 10 5.53 16.36 -18.84
N HIS A 11 6.70 16.06 -19.40
CA HIS A 11 7.25 16.79 -20.55
C HIS A 11 6.37 16.65 -21.79
N LEU A 12 5.86 15.45 -22.08
CA LEU A 12 4.94 15.24 -23.19
C LEU A 12 3.63 16.00 -23.02
N GLN A 13 3.07 16.07 -21.81
CA GLN A 13 1.87 16.86 -21.55
C GLN A 13 2.12 18.36 -21.74
N VAL A 14 3.26 18.86 -21.28
CA VAL A 14 3.64 20.26 -21.47
C VAL A 14 3.85 20.56 -22.96
N PHE A 15 4.55 19.69 -23.68
CA PHE A 15 4.76 19.81 -25.13
C PHE A 15 3.42 19.82 -25.88
N ALA A 16 2.51 18.91 -25.58
CA ALA A 16 1.19 18.82 -26.18
C ALA A 16 0.34 20.09 -25.99
N ARG A 17 0.45 20.73 -24.82
CA ARG A 17 -0.23 22.01 -24.54
C ARG A 17 0.28 23.16 -25.36
N HIS A 18 1.58 23.18 -25.65
CA HIS A 18 2.21 24.26 -26.42
C HIS A 18 2.22 24.01 -27.91
N ASN A 19 2.05 22.75 -28.32
CA ASN A 19 2.05 22.33 -29.72
C ASN A 19 0.82 21.42 -29.98
N PRO A 20 -0.40 21.97 -29.95
CA PRO A 20 -1.58 21.16 -30.20
C PRO A 20 -1.55 20.67 -31.66
N PRO A 21 -1.91 19.41 -31.95
CA PRO A 21 -2.02 18.90 -33.32
C PRO A 21 -3.03 19.71 -34.15
N GLU A 22 -2.69 19.94 -35.42
CA GLU A 22 -3.57 20.69 -36.35
C GLU A 22 -4.71 19.84 -36.92
N SER A 23 -4.66 18.51 -36.73
CA SER A 23 -5.66 17.57 -37.24
C SER A 23 -6.30 16.73 -36.15
N ALA A 24 -7.55 16.30 -36.38
CA ALA A 24 -8.25 15.39 -35.46
C ALA A 24 -7.50 14.05 -35.28
N SER A 25 -6.93 13.52 -36.36
CA SER A 25 -6.11 12.29 -36.28
C SER A 25 -4.85 12.49 -35.45
N GLY A 26 -4.18 13.64 -35.57
CA GLY A 26 -3.02 13.96 -34.76
C GLY A 26 -3.37 14.10 -33.25
N GLN A 27 -4.58 14.60 -32.92
CA GLN A 27 -5.06 14.67 -31.54
C GLN A 27 -5.34 13.28 -30.99
N GLU A 28 -5.97 12.39 -31.77
CA GLU A 28 -6.22 11.00 -31.36
C GLU A 28 -4.91 10.23 -31.11
N GLU A 29 -3.93 10.38 -32.01
CA GLU A 29 -2.60 9.76 -31.83
C GLU A 29 -1.86 10.28 -30.57
N LEU A 30 -1.95 11.58 -30.30
CA LEU A 30 -1.36 12.18 -29.11
C LEU A 30 -2.03 11.69 -27.82
N ASP A 31 -3.35 11.61 -27.80
CA ASP A 31 -4.12 11.14 -26.65
C ASP A 31 -3.83 9.66 -26.38
N GLU A 32 -3.70 8.85 -27.43
CA GLU A 32 -3.30 7.44 -27.30
C GLU A 32 -1.86 7.29 -26.80
N ALA A 33 -0.92 8.08 -27.32
CA ALA A 33 0.47 8.09 -26.83
C ALA A 33 0.56 8.49 -25.34
N LEU A 34 -0.17 9.51 -24.93
CA LEU A 34 -0.24 9.93 -23.53
C LEU A 34 -0.88 8.87 -22.63
N LYS A 35 -1.85 8.12 -23.15
CA LYS A 35 -2.46 6.98 -22.44
C LYS A 35 -1.46 5.85 -22.25
N LEU A 36 -0.77 5.44 -23.33
CA LEU A 36 0.25 4.38 -23.27
C LEU A 36 1.40 4.72 -22.30
N VAL A 37 1.88 5.96 -22.32
CA VAL A 37 2.92 6.40 -21.38
C VAL A 37 2.42 6.34 -19.93
N ARG A 38 1.16 6.71 -19.67
CA ARG A 38 0.55 6.56 -18.33
C ARG A 38 0.47 5.10 -17.89
N GLU A 39 0.10 4.19 -18.79
CA GLU A 39 0.05 2.75 -18.53
C GLU A 39 1.44 2.21 -18.19
N VAL A 40 2.46 2.53 -18.96
CA VAL A 40 3.86 2.14 -18.70
C VAL A 40 4.37 2.69 -17.36
N VAL A 41 4.05 3.95 -17.03
CA VAL A 41 4.38 4.53 -15.70
C VAL A 41 3.66 3.77 -14.59
N GLY A 42 2.40 3.38 -14.81
CA GLY A 42 1.62 2.56 -13.88
C GLY A 42 2.25 1.19 -13.65
N GLU A 43 2.53 0.47 -14.72
CA GLU A 43 3.18 -0.85 -14.67
C GLU A 43 4.58 -0.79 -14.02
N ALA A 44 5.40 0.21 -14.39
CA ALA A 44 6.71 0.40 -13.76
C ALA A 44 6.59 0.68 -12.26
N ARG A 45 5.57 1.43 -11.82
CA ARG A 45 5.29 1.65 -10.41
C ARG A 45 4.81 0.37 -9.72
N GLU A 46 3.98 -0.45 -10.38
CA GLU A 46 3.52 -1.74 -9.85
C GLU A 46 4.69 -2.72 -9.68
N VAL A 47 5.60 -2.81 -10.66
CA VAL A 47 6.81 -3.65 -10.55
C VAL A 47 7.72 -3.16 -9.42
N ILE A 48 7.91 -1.85 -9.26
CA ILE A 48 8.69 -1.28 -8.14
C ILE A 48 7.95 -1.48 -6.81
N HIS A 49 6.63 -1.40 -6.82
CA HIS A 49 5.78 -1.67 -5.68
C HIS A 49 5.86 -3.14 -5.24
N ASP A 50 6.07 -4.07 -6.17
CA ASP A 50 6.27 -5.51 -5.89
C ASP A 50 7.69 -5.86 -5.44
N LEU A 51 8.68 -5.01 -5.69
CA LEU A 51 10.00 -5.18 -5.13
C LEU A 51 9.97 -4.90 -3.62
N ARG A 52 10.58 -5.77 -2.83
CA ARG A 52 10.81 -5.51 -1.40
C ARG A 52 11.66 -4.26 -1.28
N PRO A 53 11.19 -3.18 -0.61
CA PRO A 53 11.97 -1.95 -0.53
C PRO A 53 13.25 -2.18 0.26
N THR A 54 14.38 -1.63 -0.22
CA THR A 54 15.65 -1.64 0.51
C THR A 54 15.51 -1.04 1.91
N VAL A 55 14.65 -0.04 2.06
CA VAL A 55 14.32 0.57 3.37
C VAL A 55 13.76 -0.47 4.36
N LEU A 56 13.00 -1.45 3.89
CA LEU A 56 12.50 -2.54 4.77
C LEU A 56 13.65 -3.43 5.24
N ASP A 57 14.61 -3.71 4.37
CA ASP A 57 15.78 -4.53 4.70
C ASP A 57 16.73 -3.79 5.65
N ASP A 58 17.03 -2.52 5.37
CA ASP A 58 18.02 -1.73 6.09
C ASP A 58 17.48 -1.18 7.41
N PHE A 59 16.22 -0.70 7.44
CA PHE A 59 15.66 0.08 8.54
C PHE A 59 14.39 -0.52 9.16
N GLY A 60 13.87 -1.62 8.62
CA GLY A 60 12.74 -2.36 9.17
C GLY A 60 11.36 -1.79 8.83
N LEU A 61 10.34 -2.47 9.38
CA LEU A 61 8.94 -2.22 9.07
C LEU A 61 8.50 -0.79 9.36
N ALA A 62 8.86 -0.26 10.53
CA ALA A 62 8.45 1.08 10.94
C ALA A 62 8.92 2.16 9.96
N ALA A 63 10.19 2.13 9.57
CA ALA A 63 10.76 3.07 8.62
C ALA A 63 10.10 2.94 7.23
N ALA A 64 9.85 1.71 6.78
CA ALA A 64 9.21 1.45 5.50
C ALA A 64 7.75 1.95 5.47
N VAL A 65 6.98 1.75 6.54
CA VAL A 65 5.60 2.26 6.67
C VAL A 65 5.61 3.80 6.73
N ARG A 66 6.53 4.39 7.49
CA ARG A 66 6.69 5.85 7.59
C ARG A 66 6.93 6.49 6.22
N LEU A 67 7.75 5.86 5.38
CA LEU A 67 8.00 6.34 4.02
C LEU A 67 6.73 6.30 3.15
N GLN A 68 5.90 5.26 3.27
CA GLN A 68 4.60 5.19 2.58
C GLN A 68 3.66 6.30 3.04
N VAL A 69 3.60 6.56 4.34
CA VAL A 69 2.81 7.65 4.93
C VAL A 69 3.27 9.01 4.40
N GLN A 70 4.57 9.28 4.39
CA GLN A 70 5.14 10.54 3.86
C GLN A 70 4.81 10.74 2.38
N THR A 71 4.79 9.66 1.60
CA THR A 71 4.39 9.72 0.19
C THR A 71 2.94 10.19 0.05
N LEU A 72 2.00 9.64 0.82
CA LEU A 72 0.60 10.06 0.80
C LEU A 72 0.40 11.49 1.32
N GLN A 73 1.15 11.89 2.35
CA GLN A 73 1.14 13.26 2.85
C GLN A 73 1.62 14.25 1.77
N SER A 74 2.64 13.90 0.98
CA SER A 74 3.12 14.72 -0.14
C SER A 74 2.10 14.83 -1.29
N GLU A 75 1.19 13.85 -1.41
CA GLU A 75 0.07 13.85 -2.35
C GLU A 75 -1.14 14.67 -1.82
N GLY A 76 -1.03 15.23 -0.61
CA GLY A 76 -2.05 16.10 0.00
C GLY A 76 -3.07 15.39 0.89
N LEU A 77 -2.87 14.10 1.23
CA LEU A 77 -3.70 13.42 2.21
C LEU A 77 -3.25 13.75 3.64
N GLU A 78 -4.22 13.94 4.54
CA GLU A 78 -3.93 14.02 5.97
C GLU A 78 -3.73 12.60 6.52
N VAL A 79 -2.48 12.22 6.85
CA VAL A 79 -2.15 10.90 7.37
C VAL A 79 -1.51 11.02 8.74
N GLY A 80 -2.17 10.47 9.76
CA GLY A 80 -1.60 10.23 11.09
C GLY A 80 -0.92 8.88 11.16
N LEU A 81 0.24 8.83 11.82
CA LEU A 81 0.97 7.59 12.10
C LEU A 81 1.27 7.50 13.60
N GLU A 82 0.79 6.44 14.23
CA GLU A 82 1.17 6.02 15.57
C GLU A 82 2.06 4.79 15.48
N GLU A 83 3.24 4.86 16.10
CA GLU A 83 4.25 3.82 16.02
C GLU A 83 4.74 3.46 17.41
N ALA A 84 4.62 2.20 17.77
CA ALA A 84 5.03 1.64 19.08
C ALA A 84 5.53 0.19 18.96
N LEU A 85 6.45 -0.07 17.99
CA LEU A 85 7.05 -1.41 17.80
C LEU A 85 8.20 -1.68 18.76
N GLY A 86 8.85 -0.64 19.32
CA GLY A 86 10.12 -0.73 20.01
C GLY A 86 11.30 -0.86 19.04
N ASP A 87 12.51 -1.05 19.60
CA ASP A 87 13.77 -1.04 18.84
C ASP A 87 14.13 -2.42 18.24
N GLU A 88 13.43 -3.47 18.63
CA GLU A 88 13.76 -4.85 18.21
C GLU A 88 13.21 -5.12 16.80
N ARG A 89 14.08 -5.63 15.92
CA ARG A 89 13.70 -6.06 14.56
C ARG A 89 12.74 -7.25 14.64
N LEU A 90 11.74 -7.23 13.79
CA LEU A 90 10.82 -8.35 13.63
C LEU A 90 11.42 -9.41 12.70
N PRO A 91 10.94 -10.66 12.73
CA PRO A 91 11.31 -11.66 11.73
C PRO A 91 11.05 -11.13 10.31
N PRO A 92 11.96 -11.35 9.34
CA PRO A 92 11.87 -10.80 7.99
C PRO A 92 10.55 -11.13 7.25
N GLU A 93 9.99 -12.31 7.49
CA GLU A 93 8.70 -12.73 6.94
C GLU A 93 7.52 -11.93 7.51
N VAL A 94 7.58 -11.58 8.80
CA VAL A 94 6.56 -10.74 9.47
C VAL A 94 6.65 -9.32 8.95
N GLU A 95 7.86 -8.74 8.90
CA GLU A 95 8.08 -7.39 8.34
C GLU A 95 7.58 -7.30 6.91
N THR A 96 7.93 -8.28 6.07
CA THR A 96 7.52 -8.30 4.66
C THR A 96 6.01 -8.40 4.53
N THR A 97 5.38 -9.28 5.29
CA THR A 97 3.92 -9.50 5.23
C THR A 97 3.17 -8.26 5.69
N LEU A 98 3.52 -7.70 6.85
CA LEU A 98 2.86 -6.51 7.37
C LEU A 98 3.11 -5.29 6.48
N PHE A 99 4.31 -5.15 5.91
CA PHE A 99 4.59 -4.09 4.94
C PHE A 99 3.70 -4.21 3.70
N ARG A 100 3.51 -5.43 3.15
CA ARG A 100 2.62 -5.64 2.00
C ARG A 100 1.17 -5.34 2.31
N VAL A 101 0.72 -5.65 3.52
CA VAL A 101 -0.63 -5.28 3.97
C VAL A 101 -0.76 -3.76 4.08
N ALA A 102 0.21 -3.07 4.68
CA ALA A 102 0.22 -1.61 4.76
C ALA A 102 0.15 -0.97 3.37
N GLN A 103 1.01 -1.44 2.47
CA GLN A 103 1.15 -0.96 1.10
C GLN A 103 -0.17 -1.11 0.31
N GLU A 104 -0.80 -2.28 0.38
CA GLU A 104 -2.08 -2.54 -0.29
C GLU A 104 -3.22 -1.72 0.32
N ALA A 105 -3.29 -1.65 1.66
CA ALA A 105 -4.30 -0.85 2.36
C ALA A 105 -4.20 0.64 2.01
N LEU A 106 -2.98 1.21 2.03
CA LEU A 106 -2.73 2.61 1.67
C LEU A 106 -2.98 2.88 0.18
N THR A 107 -2.68 1.91 -0.69
CA THR A 107 -3.02 1.99 -2.12
C THR A 107 -4.53 2.02 -2.32
N ASN A 108 -5.28 1.20 -1.57
CA ASN A 108 -6.74 1.19 -1.62
C ASN A 108 -7.34 2.52 -1.13
N VAL A 109 -6.78 3.12 -0.10
CA VAL A 109 -7.16 4.47 0.32
C VAL A 109 -6.99 5.46 -0.82
N ARG A 110 -5.80 5.52 -1.42
CA ARG A 110 -5.47 6.44 -2.52
C ARG A 110 -6.38 6.27 -3.74
N LYS A 111 -6.62 5.02 -4.15
CA LYS A 111 -7.40 4.72 -5.37
C LYS A 111 -8.91 4.81 -5.15
N HIS A 112 -9.39 4.47 -3.96
CA HIS A 112 -10.81 4.13 -3.78
C HIS A 112 -11.53 4.89 -2.68
N ALA A 113 -10.84 5.29 -1.61
CA ALA A 113 -11.52 5.79 -0.42
C ALA A 113 -12.14 7.18 -0.60
N ARG A 114 -11.53 8.06 -1.42
CA ARG A 114 -11.84 9.50 -1.47
C ARG A 114 -11.80 10.13 -0.07
N ALA A 115 -10.93 9.61 0.80
CA ALA A 115 -10.78 10.06 2.17
C ALA A 115 -9.96 11.34 2.23
N ALA A 116 -10.33 12.25 3.13
CA ALA A 116 -9.50 13.40 3.46
C ALA A 116 -8.43 13.04 4.52
N ALA A 117 -8.73 12.07 5.38
CA ALA A 117 -7.86 11.67 6.47
C ALA A 117 -7.71 10.14 6.57
N VAL A 118 -6.50 9.72 6.93
CA VAL A 118 -6.12 8.32 7.16
C VAL A 118 -5.37 8.21 8.48
N HIS A 119 -5.58 7.13 9.21
CA HIS A 119 -4.88 6.85 10.44
C HIS A 119 -4.21 5.48 10.37
N VAL A 120 -2.91 5.44 10.63
CA VAL A 120 -2.10 4.22 10.63
C VAL A 120 -1.58 4.00 12.03
N VAL A 121 -1.78 2.80 12.56
CA VAL A 121 -1.22 2.36 13.84
C VAL A 121 -0.36 1.13 13.58
N LEU A 122 0.86 1.17 14.10
CA LEU A 122 1.80 0.07 14.06
C LEU A 122 2.33 -0.14 15.47
N ASP A 123 1.81 -1.14 16.17
CA ASP A 123 2.12 -1.39 17.56
C ASP A 123 2.50 -2.85 17.84
N ARG A 124 3.13 -3.04 18.99
CA ARG A 124 3.45 -4.36 19.54
C ARG A 124 2.97 -4.46 20.98
N SER A 125 2.17 -5.48 21.26
CA SER A 125 1.73 -5.81 22.62
C SER A 125 2.16 -7.23 22.97
N GLY A 126 3.18 -7.36 23.80
CA GLY A 126 3.78 -8.65 24.12
C GLY A 126 4.34 -9.35 22.88
N LYS A 127 3.71 -10.45 22.46
CA LYS A 127 4.10 -11.20 21.26
C LYS A 127 3.33 -10.77 20.01
N ALA A 128 2.21 -10.09 20.15
CA ALA A 128 1.40 -9.67 19.03
C ALA A 128 1.95 -8.38 18.42
N VAL A 129 2.16 -8.38 17.11
CA VAL A 129 2.43 -7.20 16.30
C VAL A 129 1.17 -6.89 15.49
N ARG A 130 0.70 -5.66 15.58
CA ARG A 130 -0.51 -5.20 14.94
C ARG A 130 -0.23 -4.03 14.01
N LEU A 131 -0.77 -4.11 12.81
CA LEU A 131 -0.91 -3.02 11.88
C LEU A 131 -2.41 -2.71 11.70
N MET A 132 -2.80 -1.46 11.85
CA MET A 132 -4.13 -0.98 11.54
C MET A 132 -4.04 0.21 10.56
N VAL A 133 -4.84 0.19 9.51
CA VAL A 133 -5.02 1.29 8.58
C VAL A 133 -6.51 1.63 8.54
N ARG A 134 -6.85 2.85 8.93
CA ARG A 134 -8.23 3.34 8.95
C ARG A 134 -8.36 4.60 8.11
N ASP A 135 -9.28 4.60 7.17
CA ASP A 135 -9.68 5.80 6.44
C ASP A 135 -11.09 6.26 6.84
N LYS A 136 -11.36 7.54 6.61
CA LYS A 136 -12.68 8.17 6.76
C LYS A 136 -13.26 8.48 5.38
N GLY A 137 -13.18 7.49 4.47
CA GLY A 137 -13.66 7.64 3.10
C GLY A 137 -15.08 7.12 2.90
N ARG A 138 -15.41 6.88 1.63
CA ARG A 138 -16.75 6.41 1.23
C ARG A 138 -17.10 5.01 1.71
N GLY A 139 -16.13 4.21 2.15
CA GLY A 139 -16.32 2.82 2.51
C GLY A 139 -17.02 1.99 1.43
N PHE A 140 -17.36 0.76 1.77
CA PHE A 140 -18.10 -0.18 0.91
C PHE A 140 -18.76 -1.27 1.75
N ARG A 141 -19.68 -2.03 1.18
CA ARG A 141 -20.20 -3.25 1.81
C ARG A 141 -19.38 -4.45 1.34
N PRO A 142 -18.72 -5.19 2.24
CA PRO A 142 -17.90 -6.36 1.89
C PRO A 142 -18.67 -7.42 1.07
N ASP A 143 -19.95 -7.59 1.33
CA ASP A 143 -20.80 -8.55 0.61
C ASP A 143 -21.07 -8.14 -0.85
N GLU A 144 -21.07 -6.85 -1.15
CA GLU A 144 -21.28 -6.29 -2.49
C GLU A 144 -20.02 -6.41 -3.35
N THR A 145 -18.83 -6.31 -2.78
CA THR A 145 -17.56 -6.53 -3.51
C THR A 145 -17.44 -7.96 -4.04
N THR A 146 -18.22 -8.88 -3.50
CA THR A 146 -18.35 -10.25 -4.02
C THR A 146 -19.06 -10.30 -5.38
N ARG A 147 -19.84 -9.29 -5.74
CA ARG A 147 -20.69 -9.25 -6.95
C ARG A 147 -20.23 -8.29 -8.03
N ILE A 148 -19.37 -7.31 -7.74
CA ILE A 148 -18.92 -6.30 -8.70
C ILE A 148 -17.69 -6.81 -9.45
N ASN A 149 -17.78 -6.84 -10.77
CA ASN A 149 -16.81 -7.37 -11.74
C ASN A 149 -15.52 -6.53 -11.85
N GLY A 150 -14.72 -6.48 -10.81
CA GLY A 150 -13.37 -5.92 -10.86
C GLY A 150 -12.36 -6.96 -10.38
N ARG A 151 -11.64 -7.60 -11.32
CA ARG A 151 -10.60 -8.61 -10.97
C ARG A 151 -9.52 -8.07 -10.03
N GLY A 152 -9.30 -6.74 -10.00
CA GLY A 152 -8.22 -6.13 -9.21
C GLY A 152 -8.51 -5.96 -7.71
N GLU A 153 -9.73 -5.53 -7.31
CA GLU A 153 -10.06 -5.25 -5.90
C GLU A 153 -10.14 -6.52 -5.04
N ARG A 154 -10.58 -7.64 -5.63
CA ARG A 154 -10.62 -8.94 -4.96
C ARG A 154 -9.23 -9.51 -4.71
N VAL A 155 -8.29 -9.28 -5.64
CA VAL A 155 -6.93 -9.80 -5.55
C VAL A 155 -6.19 -9.15 -4.38
N GLY A 156 -6.38 -7.84 -4.15
CA GLY A 156 -5.74 -7.13 -3.05
C GLY A 156 -6.19 -7.61 -1.67
N LEU A 157 -7.50 -7.62 -1.40
CA LEU A 157 -8.06 -8.02 -0.09
C LEU A 157 -7.82 -9.51 0.21
N SER A 158 -8.02 -10.39 -0.79
CA SER A 158 -7.74 -11.82 -0.63
C SER A 158 -6.26 -12.09 -0.46
N GLY A 159 -5.39 -11.39 -1.21
CA GLY A 159 -3.95 -11.50 -1.09
C GLY A 159 -3.42 -11.07 0.29
N MET A 160 -4.00 -10.01 0.89
CA MET A 160 -3.65 -9.62 2.28
C MET A 160 -4.01 -10.72 3.28
N ARG A 161 -5.23 -11.26 3.19
CA ARG A 161 -5.69 -12.35 4.07
C ARG A 161 -4.85 -13.61 3.91
N GLU A 162 -4.55 -14.00 2.67
CA GLU A 162 -3.76 -15.20 2.37
C GLU A 162 -2.34 -15.07 2.93
N ARG A 163 -1.65 -13.94 2.70
CA ARG A 163 -0.30 -13.71 3.23
C ARG A 163 -0.26 -13.78 4.75
N LEU A 164 -1.23 -13.19 5.45
CA LEU A 164 -1.32 -13.27 6.91
C LEU A 164 -1.59 -14.69 7.40
N SER A 165 -2.46 -15.44 6.71
CA SER A 165 -2.78 -16.82 7.09
C SER A 165 -1.55 -17.75 7.02
N LEU A 166 -0.62 -17.51 6.09
CA LEU A 166 0.64 -18.26 5.98
C LEU A 166 1.54 -18.10 7.22
N LEU A 167 1.40 -16.99 7.95
CA LEU A 167 2.10 -16.73 9.22
C LEU A 167 1.25 -17.08 10.46
N GLY A 168 0.09 -17.70 10.28
CA GLY A 168 -0.86 -17.89 11.38
C GLY A 168 -1.47 -16.59 11.92
N GLY A 169 -1.32 -15.50 11.19
CA GLY A 169 -1.82 -14.19 11.56
C GLY A 169 -3.32 -14.00 11.33
N ARG A 170 -3.88 -12.94 11.89
CA ARG A 170 -5.29 -12.56 11.77
C ARG A 170 -5.46 -11.36 10.86
N PHE A 171 -6.44 -11.42 9.97
CA PHE A 171 -6.86 -10.33 9.10
C PHE A 171 -8.31 -9.97 9.39
N GLU A 172 -8.54 -8.70 9.71
CA GLU A 172 -9.88 -8.17 9.89
C GLU A 172 -10.11 -6.98 8.95
N LEU A 173 -11.27 -6.95 8.32
CA LEU A 173 -11.73 -5.88 7.45
C LEU A 173 -13.10 -5.42 7.93
N GLN A 174 -13.19 -4.16 8.31
CA GLN A 174 -14.45 -3.49 8.64
C GLN A 174 -14.65 -2.35 7.65
N SER A 175 -15.76 -2.35 6.94
CA SER A 175 -16.12 -1.27 6.03
C SER A 175 -17.63 -1.15 5.94
N GLU A 176 -18.09 0.09 5.90
CA GLU A 176 -19.48 0.43 5.70
C GLU A 176 -19.55 1.68 4.81
N ARG A 177 -20.60 1.79 3.97
CA ARG A 177 -20.79 2.96 3.11
C ARG A 177 -20.85 4.23 3.94
N GLU A 178 -20.14 5.26 3.49
CA GLU A 178 -20.02 6.59 4.12
C GLU A 178 -19.36 6.59 5.50
N SER A 179 -18.83 5.45 5.95
CA SER A 179 -18.18 5.30 7.27
C SER A 179 -16.68 5.00 7.18
N GLY A 180 -16.17 4.82 5.95
CA GLY A 180 -14.77 4.49 5.69
C GLY A 180 -14.46 3.01 5.82
N THR A 181 -13.16 2.70 5.86
CA THR A 181 -12.65 1.34 5.93
C THR A 181 -11.58 1.23 7.01
N THR A 182 -11.59 0.12 7.74
CA THR A 182 -10.53 -0.27 8.66
C THR A 182 -10.01 -1.64 8.28
N VAL A 183 -8.71 -1.72 8.01
CA VAL A 183 -7.96 -2.96 7.81
C VAL A 183 -7.10 -3.18 9.04
N THR A 184 -7.19 -4.35 9.65
CA THR A 184 -6.35 -4.76 10.79
C THR A 184 -5.65 -6.07 10.44
N ALA A 185 -4.34 -6.08 10.63
CA ALA A 185 -3.47 -7.25 10.49
C ALA A 185 -2.73 -7.48 11.79
N GLU A 186 -2.77 -8.71 12.32
CA GLU A 186 -2.11 -9.08 13.55
C GLU A 186 -1.36 -10.39 13.38
N VAL A 187 -0.11 -10.44 13.87
CA VAL A 187 0.76 -11.62 13.81
C VAL A 187 1.38 -11.84 15.16
N ASP A 188 1.29 -13.06 15.68
CA ASP A 188 1.98 -13.46 16.89
C ASP A 188 3.44 -13.85 16.56
N LEU A 189 4.40 -13.19 17.21
CA LEU A 189 5.81 -13.52 17.04
C LEU A 189 6.13 -14.88 17.67
N PRO A 190 6.96 -15.69 17.02
CA PRO A 190 7.43 -16.93 17.63
C PRO A 190 8.13 -16.64 18.95
N THR A 191 7.85 -17.45 19.96
CA THR A 191 8.59 -17.37 21.23
C THR A 191 10.04 -17.70 20.93
N LYS A 192 10.99 -16.83 21.32
CA LYS A 192 12.40 -17.26 21.38
C LYS A 192 12.43 -18.51 22.23
N ARG A 193 12.76 -19.67 21.65
CA ARG A 193 13.11 -20.84 22.44
C ARG A 193 14.34 -20.42 23.24
N GLU A 194 14.22 -20.39 24.54
CA GLU A 194 15.41 -20.35 25.39
C GLU A 194 16.19 -21.60 25.05
N ASP A 195 17.38 -21.42 24.48
CA ASP A 195 18.31 -22.51 24.26
C ASP A 195 18.71 -23.08 25.62
N PRO A 196 18.42 -24.36 25.94
CA PRO A 196 18.70 -24.93 27.22
C PRO A 196 20.19 -25.30 27.41
N HIS A 197 21.10 -24.68 26.65
CA HIS A 197 22.52 -24.98 26.67
C HIS A 197 23.38 -23.83 27.19
N HIS A 198 23.12 -23.35 28.44
CA HIS A 198 24.15 -22.65 29.24
C HIS A 198 23.95 -23.01 30.71
N ALA A 199 24.14 -24.31 31.04
CA ALA A 199 24.41 -24.78 32.39
C ALA A 199 25.49 -25.87 32.24
N GLY A 200 26.74 -25.45 32.37
CA GLY A 200 27.91 -26.31 32.38
C GLY A 200 29.14 -25.49 32.78
#